data_4fbb5a6ffc5ac072c44b379bfbd2ae09
#
_entry.id   4fbb5a6ffc5ac072c44b379bfbd2ae09
#
_cell.length_a   1.000
_cell.length_b   1.000
_cell.length_c   1.000
_cell.angle_alpha   90.00
_cell.angle_beta   90.00
_cell.angle_gamma   90.00
#
_symmetry.space_group_name_H-M   'P 1'
#
loop_
_entity.id
_entity.type
_entity.pdbx_description
1 polymer ?
#
loop_
_entity_poly.entity_id
_entity_poly.type
_entity_poly.pdbx_seq_one_letter_code
_entity_poly.pdbx_strand_id
1 'polypeptide(L)'
;MQAGQESSHRFPAWVLGRLVGVNAAEFSALEDAPQSSDLQLLERLAEDLTAIGFNYDEVSQLLGDEATAALARDQILPALRVIERDAAETELACAFRIFQLGRTEAAAALNQAFPSVKVDGLLKLGLIEPWASGYRATIALTLHSSDADGELWVAHDLGAHQRPGVLRTDHVLGIGQASLTLAQITLREKVDRALDLGTGCGIQLFHLLGHANHVTATDLSARALAFTRFNLLLNHKVLKLDPRNLQERVSLLRGSLFEPVAGQKFDLIASNPPFVITPRRATEREKDRFTYRDGGMSGDRLVSTVIAQAGDFLNPGASMQMLSNWEIHRLDDESNEPWDLRLKSWFPEDLDVWVIEREQTTPSVYAETWLRDASQTEDSSSYAAAYNAYLDDFESRGVGAIGFGLVYFRKSATGTAALRRFEQITHPIEQPVAGTLQRDIAMADELAAAGEGFRDWHLVVADDVTEERHQRPGAEHPGVILLRQGAGLRRTELLDTAQAGFASACDGDLSVSQLVNALDSLIGEGEEDFTGRLYEAVARLLRHGLLRKM
;
A
#
# COMPACT_ATOMS: atom_id res chain seq x y z
N MET A 1 -29.61 -36.29 22.32
CA MET A 1 -30.31 -35.11 22.85
C MET A 1 -29.35 -34.34 23.73
N GLN A 2 -28.77 -33.29 23.17
CA GLN A 2 -28.34 -32.07 23.89
C GLN A 2 -27.92 -31.05 22.80
N ALA A 3 -28.62 -29.94 22.81
CA ALA A 3 -28.58 -28.90 21.80
C ALA A 3 -27.28 -28.10 21.91
N GLY A 4 -26.67 -27.82 20.75
CA GLY A 4 -25.62 -26.84 20.60
C GLY A 4 -26.19 -25.44 20.76
N GLN A 5 -25.60 -24.64 21.65
CA GLN A 5 -25.84 -23.20 21.76
C GLN A 5 -25.02 -22.47 20.71
N GLU A 6 -25.71 -21.91 19.72
CA GLU A 6 -25.18 -20.85 18.85
C GLU A 6 -24.98 -19.60 19.69
N SER A 7 -23.74 -19.19 19.89
CA SER A 7 -23.40 -17.89 20.48
C SER A 7 -23.45 -16.81 19.40
N SER A 8 -24.63 -16.26 19.16
CA SER A 8 -24.77 -14.99 18.43
C SER A 8 -24.18 -13.85 19.27
N HIS A 9 -23.01 -13.35 18.89
CA HIS A 9 -22.48 -12.11 19.44
C HIS A 9 -23.34 -10.93 19.00
N ARG A 10 -24.39 -10.64 19.78
CA ARG A 10 -25.13 -9.38 19.69
C ARG A 10 -24.36 -8.31 20.44
N PHE A 11 -23.96 -7.25 19.74
CA PHE A 11 -23.42 -6.04 20.35
C PHE A 11 -24.40 -5.46 21.38
N PRO A 12 -23.91 -4.93 22.52
CA PRO A 12 -24.76 -4.35 23.54
C PRO A 12 -25.51 -3.10 23.03
N ALA A 13 -26.74 -2.93 23.43
CA ALA A 13 -27.67 -1.90 22.94
C ALA A 13 -27.23 -0.42 23.17
N TRP A 14 -26.14 -0.17 23.89
CA TRP A 14 -25.60 1.19 24.07
C TRP A 14 -24.75 1.67 22.88
N VAL A 15 -24.41 0.80 21.92
CA VAL A 15 -23.68 1.14 20.67
C VAL A 15 -24.56 1.87 19.66
N LEU A 16 -25.90 1.82 19.80
CA LEU A 16 -26.84 2.47 18.88
C LEU A 16 -27.16 3.96 19.17
N GLY A 17 -26.44 4.57 20.09
CA GLY A 17 -26.67 5.94 20.51
C GLY A 17 -25.52 6.89 20.18
N ARG A 18 -25.46 7.38 18.96
CA ARG A 18 -24.91 8.62 18.39
C ARG A 18 -24.16 8.36 17.08
N LEU A 19 -24.87 8.31 16.00
CA LEU A 19 -24.37 8.82 14.71
C LEU A 19 -24.26 10.35 14.82
N VAL A 20 -23.33 10.83 15.63
CA VAL A 20 -22.83 12.19 15.52
C VAL A 20 -21.74 12.09 14.48
N GLY A 21 -21.98 12.56 13.27
CA GLY A 21 -20.92 12.85 12.31
C GLY A 21 -19.92 13.73 13.03
N VAL A 22 -18.78 13.15 13.43
CA VAL A 22 -17.69 13.87 14.07
C VAL A 22 -17.20 14.85 13.01
N ASN A 23 -17.46 16.14 13.26
CA ASN A 23 -17.12 17.21 12.34
C ASN A 23 -15.58 17.23 12.21
N ALA A 24 -15.06 17.20 10.98
CA ALA A 24 -13.62 17.34 10.72
C ALA A 24 -12.96 18.53 11.44
N ALA A 25 -13.76 19.48 11.92
CA ALA A 25 -13.36 20.59 12.77
C ALA A 25 -12.78 20.14 14.13
N GLU A 26 -13.11 18.97 14.66
CA GLU A 26 -12.56 18.43 15.91
C GLU A 26 -11.04 18.25 15.85
N PHE A 27 -10.50 17.96 14.65
CA PHE A 27 -9.07 17.75 14.44
C PHE A 27 -8.32 19.03 14.02
N SER A 28 -8.94 20.20 14.12
CA SER A 28 -8.39 21.45 13.61
C SER A 28 -7.34 22.11 14.52
N ALA A 29 -7.33 21.79 15.82
CA ALA A 29 -6.52 22.47 16.83
C ALA A 29 -6.11 21.51 17.97
N LEU A 30 -5.46 20.40 17.62
CA LEU A 30 -4.90 19.46 18.58
C LEU A 30 -3.50 19.91 19.02
N GLU A 31 -3.19 19.72 20.29
CA GLU A 31 -1.85 19.88 20.81
C GLU A 31 -0.89 18.90 20.11
N ASP A 32 0.35 19.31 19.88
CA ASP A 32 1.38 18.52 19.18
C ASP A 32 1.02 18.05 17.74
N ALA A 33 0.11 18.75 17.06
CA ALA A 33 -0.23 18.52 15.68
C ALA A 33 -0.30 19.83 14.89
N PRO A 34 -0.15 19.83 13.56
CA PRO A 34 -0.28 21.04 12.78
C PRO A 34 -1.70 21.60 12.86
N GLN A 35 -1.78 22.92 13.07
CA GLN A 35 -3.04 23.62 13.28
C GLN A 35 -3.71 23.95 11.94
N SER A 36 -4.98 23.67 11.81
CA SER A 36 -5.70 23.83 10.54
C SER A 36 -7.05 24.57 10.66
N SER A 37 -7.25 25.33 11.75
CA SER A 37 -8.45 26.13 11.96
C SER A 37 -8.47 27.45 11.18
N ASP A 38 -7.30 28.01 10.87
CA ASP A 38 -7.14 29.27 10.13
C ASP A 38 -6.93 29.01 8.64
N LEU A 39 -8.04 28.93 7.88
CA LEU A 39 -8.01 28.64 6.43
C LEU A 39 -7.27 29.69 5.63
N GLN A 40 -7.35 30.98 6.04
CA GLN A 40 -6.65 32.06 5.34
C GLN A 40 -5.13 31.98 5.54
N LEU A 41 -4.71 31.54 6.71
CA LEU A 41 -3.29 31.33 6.99
C LEU A 41 -2.73 30.14 6.22
N LEU A 42 -3.51 29.05 6.07
CA LEU A 42 -3.14 27.90 5.24
C LEU A 42 -3.07 28.28 3.76
N GLU A 43 -4.00 29.11 3.27
CA GLU A 43 -3.95 29.57 1.89
C GLU A 43 -2.69 30.41 1.61
N ARG A 44 -2.34 31.32 2.53
CA ARG A 44 -1.08 32.08 2.45
C ARG A 44 0.16 31.19 2.48
N LEU A 45 0.15 30.11 3.29
CA LEU A 45 1.24 29.14 3.30
C LEU A 45 1.38 28.45 1.95
N ALA A 46 0.27 28.01 1.35
CA ALA A 46 0.30 27.41 0.02
C ALA A 46 0.78 28.40 -1.07
N GLU A 47 0.42 29.67 -0.97
CA GLU A 47 0.91 30.73 -1.86
C GLU A 47 2.42 30.95 -1.71
N ASP A 48 2.93 31.04 -0.47
CA ASP A 48 4.36 31.19 -0.22
C ASP A 48 5.14 29.96 -0.72
N LEU A 49 4.68 28.72 -0.45
CA LEU A 49 5.31 27.48 -0.94
C LEU A 49 5.35 27.44 -2.48
N THR A 50 4.27 27.87 -3.13
CA THR A 50 4.23 27.97 -4.59
C THR A 50 5.21 29.00 -5.12
N ALA A 51 5.26 30.18 -4.48
CA ALA A 51 6.12 31.30 -4.92
C ALA A 51 7.61 30.99 -4.82
N ILE A 52 8.03 30.23 -3.79
CA ILE A 52 9.43 29.81 -3.63
C ILE A 52 9.81 28.60 -4.48
N GLY A 53 8.86 28.01 -5.21
CA GLY A 53 9.10 26.79 -6.00
C GLY A 53 9.34 25.55 -5.15
N PHE A 54 8.62 25.41 -4.01
CA PHE A 54 8.73 24.20 -3.19
C PHE A 54 7.96 23.05 -3.84
N ASN A 55 8.51 22.55 -4.95
CA ASN A 55 7.99 21.46 -5.77
C ASN A 55 9.10 20.48 -6.14
N TYR A 56 8.73 19.33 -6.71
CA TYR A 56 9.67 18.26 -7.00
C TYR A 56 10.74 18.68 -8.03
N ASP A 57 10.35 19.38 -9.09
CA ASP A 57 11.26 19.75 -10.17
C ASP A 57 12.33 20.74 -9.69
N GLU A 58 11.91 21.81 -9.02
CA GLU A 58 12.83 22.84 -8.53
C GLU A 58 13.75 22.31 -7.42
N VAL A 59 13.21 21.45 -6.52
CA VAL A 59 14.03 20.80 -5.48
C VAL A 59 15.01 19.81 -6.10
N SER A 60 14.59 19.02 -7.09
CA SER A 60 15.49 18.10 -7.80
C SER A 60 16.57 18.84 -8.58
N GLN A 61 16.22 19.95 -9.20
CA GLN A 61 17.18 20.82 -9.88
C GLN A 61 18.18 21.46 -8.90
N LEU A 62 17.71 21.91 -7.73
CA LEU A 62 18.56 22.44 -6.66
C LEU A 62 19.57 21.43 -6.17
N LEU A 63 19.15 20.18 -5.96
CA LEU A 63 19.97 19.13 -5.34
C LEU A 63 20.84 18.36 -6.34
N GLY A 64 20.34 18.18 -7.57
CA GLY A 64 20.90 17.26 -8.56
C GLY A 64 20.64 15.78 -8.23
N ASP A 65 20.92 14.91 -9.22
CA ASP A 65 20.56 13.48 -9.16
C ASP A 65 21.16 12.74 -7.97
N GLU A 66 22.45 13.00 -7.64
CA GLU A 66 23.17 12.30 -6.59
C GLU A 66 22.57 12.56 -5.19
N ALA A 67 22.31 13.85 -4.88
CA ALA A 67 21.76 14.22 -3.58
C ALA A 67 20.28 13.84 -3.46
N THR A 68 19.51 13.93 -4.54
CA THR A 68 18.12 13.45 -4.60
C THR A 68 18.05 11.93 -4.37
N ALA A 69 18.90 11.15 -5.03
CA ALA A 69 18.98 9.71 -4.81
C ALA A 69 19.48 9.34 -3.40
N ALA A 70 20.31 10.17 -2.78
CA ALA A 70 20.74 9.95 -1.40
C ALA A 70 19.62 10.18 -0.40
N LEU A 71 18.77 11.21 -0.60
CA LEU A 71 17.60 11.45 0.24
C LEU A 71 16.60 10.30 0.22
N ALA A 72 16.42 9.64 -0.93
CA ALA A 72 15.58 8.46 -1.03
C ALA A 72 16.08 7.27 -0.16
N ARG A 73 17.28 7.38 0.39
CA ARG A 73 17.91 6.42 1.33
C ARG A 73 18.16 7.04 2.71
N ASP A 74 17.43 8.10 3.07
CA ASP A 74 17.56 8.86 4.32
C ASP A 74 18.96 9.46 4.57
N GLN A 75 19.74 9.68 3.50
CA GLN A 75 21.06 10.29 3.57
C GLN A 75 20.98 11.79 3.29
N ILE A 76 20.91 12.60 4.35
CA ILE A 76 20.73 14.06 4.23
C ILE A 76 22.03 14.84 3.93
N LEU A 77 23.21 14.27 4.21
CA LEU A 77 24.49 14.99 4.10
C LEU A 77 24.82 15.45 2.67
N PRO A 78 24.60 14.67 1.60
CA PRO A 78 24.81 15.17 0.23
C PRO A 78 23.96 16.39 -0.10
N ALA A 79 22.68 16.41 0.28
CA ALA A 79 21.80 17.54 0.07
C ALA A 79 22.27 18.80 0.84
N LEU A 80 22.68 18.65 2.09
CA LEU A 80 23.26 19.75 2.88
C LEU A 80 24.46 20.37 2.20
N ARG A 81 25.40 19.54 1.72
CA ARG A 81 26.63 20.01 1.06
C ARG A 81 26.34 20.78 -0.23
N VAL A 82 25.37 20.31 -1.02
CA VAL A 82 24.96 21.00 -2.25
C VAL A 82 24.37 22.37 -1.90
N ILE A 83 23.43 22.42 -0.97
CA ILE A 83 22.75 23.66 -0.58
C ILE A 83 23.73 24.68 0.00
N GLU A 84 24.62 24.27 0.91
CA GLU A 84 25.62 25.15 1.54
C GLU A 84 26.60 25.74 0.53
N ARG A 85 26.93 24.99 -0.52
CA ARG A 85 27.85 25.42 -1.56
C ARG A 85 27.19 26.35 -2.59
N ASP A 86 26.00 26.01 -3.05
CA ASP A 86 25.45 26.56 -4.31
C ASP A 86 24.22 27.46 -4.10
N ALA A 87 23.53 27.35 -2.98
CA ALA A 87 22.21 27.99 -2.81
C ALA A 87 21.87 28.45 -1.37
N ALA A 88 22.87 28.66 -0.52
CA ALA A 88 22.66 28.89 0.93
C ALA A 88 21.68 30.02 1.26
N GLU A 89 21.57 31.04 0.45
CA GLU A 89 20.78 32.25 0.68
C GLU A 89 19.40 32.25 -0.03
N THR A 90 19.04 31.15 -0.75
CA THR A 90 17.75 31.11 -1.46
C THR A 90 16.60 30.74 -0.53
N GLU A 91 15.40 31.26 -0.84
CA GLU A 91 14.17 30.98 -0.11
C GLU A 91 13.79 29.50 -0.18
N LEU A 92 13.97 28.86 -1.34
CA LEU A 92 13.76 27.43 -1.54
C LEU A 92 14.68 26.61 -0.63
N ALA A 93 15.97 26.94 -0.57
CA ALA A 93 16.93 26.26 0.29
C ALA A 93 16.61 26.45 1.78
N CYS A 94 16.13 27.61 2.21
CA CYS A 94 15.66 27.86 3.56
C CYS A 94 14.48 26.93 3.91
N ALA A 95 13.45 26.87 3.07
CA ALA A 95 12.30 25.99 3.27
C ALA A 95 12.70 24.51 3.29
N PHE A 96 13.60 24.10 2.40
CA PHE A 96 14.08 22.74 2.32
C PHE A 96 14.92 22.36 3.56
N ARG A 97 15.84 23.23 4.02
CA ARG A 97 16.64 22.97 5.23
C ARG A 97 15.78 22.80 6.47
N ILE A 98 14.79 23.68 6.67
CA ILE A 98 13.99 23.59 7.89
C ILE A 98 13.02 22.40 7.86
N PHE A 99 12.28 22.18 6.78
CA PHE A 99 11.20 21.19 6.73
C PHE A 99 11.64 19.79 6.30
N GLN A 100 12.66 19.67 5.44
CA GLN A 100 13.11 18.35 4.98
C GLN A 100 14.42 17.89 5.62
N LEU A 101 15.30 18.82 6.01
CA LEU A 101 16.57 18.44 6.62
C LEU A 101 16.60 18.67 8.15
N GLY A 102 15.52 19.21 8.75
CA GLY A 102 15.40 19.42 10.18
C GLY A 102 16.42 20.45 10.75
N ARG A 103 16.88 21.40 9.93
CA ARG A 103 17.87 22.41 10.35
C ARG A 103 17.22 23.63 10.99
N THR A 104 18.03 24.37 11.73
CA THR A 104 17.58 25.60 12.40
C THR A 104 17.79 26.79 11.45
N GLU A 105 16.77 27.64 11.34
CA GLU A 105 16.81 28.84 10.51
C GLU A 105 16.59 30.11 11.33
N ALA A 106 17.17 31.22 10.88
CA ALA A 106 16.98 32.52 11.51
C ALA A 106 15.61 33.11 11.14
N ALA A 107 15.03 33.94 12.04
CA ALA A 107 13.76 34.62 11.78
C ALA A 107 13.76 35.45 10.47
N ALA A 108 14.87 36.09 10.15
CA ALA A 108 15.00 36.89 8.93
C ALA A 108 14.86 36.04 7.67
N ALA A 109 15.55 34.88 7.60
CA ALA A 109 15.48 33.95 6.48
C ALA A 109 14.07 33.36 6.31
N LEU A 110 13.43 32.97 7.42
CA LEU A 110 12.05 32.48 7.41
C LEU A 110 11.04 33.56 6.94
N ASN A 111 11.20 34.80 7.39
CA ASN A 111 10.33 35.90 6.96
C ASN A 111 10.54 36.28 5.49
N GLN A 112 11.72 36.03 4.93
CA GLN A 112 12.01 36.21 3.51
C GLN A 112 11.41 35.05 2.69
N ALA A 113 11.59 33.81 3.11
CA ALA A 113 11.06 32.63 2.42
C ALA A 113 9.52 32.55 2.49
N PHE A 114 8.92 33.00 3.59
CA PHE A 114 7.46 32.97 3.83
C PHE A 114 6.92 34.39 4.08
N PRO A 115 6.92 35.30 3.11
CA PRO A 115 6.59 36.70 3.33
C PRO A 115 5.13 36.94 3.72
N SER A 116 4.20 36.07 3.33
CA SER A 116 2.78 36.18 3.64
C SER A 116 2.42 35.57 4.99
N VAL A 117 3.08 34.48 5.37
CA VAL A 117 2.84 33.75 6.64
C VAL A 117 3.73 34.27 7.75
N LYS A 118 5.01 34.50 7.47
CA LYS A 118 6.06 34.92 8.40
C LYS A 118 6.24 33.93 9.57
N VAL A 119 7.23 34.17 10.41
CA VAL A 119 7.49 33.36 11.61
C VAL A 119 6.26 33.24 12.51
N ASP A 120 5.53 34.34 12.72
CA ASP A 120 4.34 34.34 13.58
C ASP A 120 3.24 33.39 13.07
N GLY A 121 3.04 33.34 11.76
CA GLY A 121 2.08 32.43 11.15
C GLY A 121 2.54 30.98 11.19
N LEU A 122 3.83 30.71 10.93
CA LEU A 122 4.40 29.37 11.05
C LEU A 122 4.29 28.82 12.49
N LEU A 123 4.54 29.66 13.49
CA LEU A 123 4.32 29.35 14.91
C LEU A 123 2.84 29.05 15.19
N LYS A 124 1.93 29.90 14.69
CA LYS A 124 0.48 29.71 14.87
C LYS A 124 -0.05 28.44 14.21
N LEU A 125 0.53 28.04 13.10
CA LEU A 125 0.22 26.77 12.42
C LEU A 125 0.88 25.56 13.12
N GLY A 126 1.74 25.79 14.11
CA GLY A 126 2.45 24.71 14.81
C GLY A 126 3.49 24.01 13.96
N LEU A 127 4.06 24.67 12.95
CA LEU A 127 5.03 24.08 12.01
C LEU A 127 6.49 24.27 12.46
N ILE A 128 6.73 25.25 13.33
CA ILE A 128 8.06 25.58 13.87
C ILE A 128 7.96 25.88 15.36
N GLU A 129 9.08 25.79 16.05
CA GLU A 129 9.25 26.20 17.45
C GLU A 129 10.56 26.99 17.63
N PRO A 130 10.65 27.91 18.64
CA PRO A 130 11.90 28.55 18.98
C PRO A 130 12.97 27.54 19.38
N TRP A 131 14.18 27.68 18.86
CA TRP A 131 15.30 26.80 19.18
C TRP A 131 16.63 27.55 19.06
N ALA A 132 17.44 27.50 20.10
CA ALA A 132 18.70 28.23 20.17
C ALA A 132 18.51 29.73 19.80
N SER A 133 19.23 30.22 18.80
CA SER A 133 19.10 31.61 18.31
C SER A 133 18.14 31.77 17.14
N GLY A 134 17.36 30.72 16.79
CA GLY A 134 16.46 30.72 15.64
C GLY A 134 15.21 29.87 15.87
N TYR A 135 14.80 29.17 14.83
CA TYR A 135 13.61 28.30 14.82
C TYR A 135 13.95 26.98 14.17
N ARG A 136 13.35 25.90 14.66
CA ARG A 136 13.40 24.58 14.03
C ARG A 136 11.98 24.07 13.73
N ALA A 137 11.87 23.15 12.78
CA ALA A 137 10.59 22.52 12.46
C ALA A 137 10.11 21.60 13.60
N THR A 138 8.81 21.56 13.77
CA THR A 138 8.08 20.61 14.64
C THR A 138 7.55 19.43 13.82
N ILE A 139 7.41 19.61 12.53
CA ILE A 139 6.94 18.63 11.55
C ILE A 139 7.88 18.63 10.33
N ALA A 140 7.88 17.55 9.57
CA ALA A 140 8.40 17.51 8.21
C ALA A 140 7.31 17.93 7.22
N LEU A 141 7.73 18.57 6.12
CA LEU A 141 6.86 18.85 4.98
C LEU A 141 7.54 18.29 3.74
N THR A 142 7.05 17.17 3.23
CA THR A 142 7.61 16.48 2.07
C THR A 142 6.77 16.68 0.83
N LEU A 143 7.42 16.52 -0.32
CA LEU A 143 6.79 16.57 -1.62
C LEU A 143 6.28 15.18 -2.00
N HIS A 144 5.08 15.12 -2.56
CA HIS A 144 4.52 13.93 -3.15
C HIS A 144 3.96 14.30 -4.52
N SER A 145 4.37 13.56 -5.53
CA SER A 145 3.82 13.75 -6.87
C SER A 145 3.34 12.43 -7.47
N SER A 146 2.31 12.52 -8.28
CA SER A 146 1.74 11.43 -9.03
C SER A 146 1.22 11.99 -10.35
N ASP A 147 1.47 11.29 -11.45
CA ASP A 147 0.97 11.69 -12.77
C ASP A 147 -0.55 11.84 -12.83
N ALA A 148 -1.26 11.10 -11.96
CA ALA A 148 -2.71 11.11 -11.89
C ALA A 148 -3.28 12.23 -11.00
N ASP A 149 -2.58 12.56 -9.90
CA ASP A 149 -3.16 13.34 -8.81
C ASP A 149 -2.47 14.71 -8.63
N GLY A 150 -1.34 14.95 -9.34
CA GLY A 150 -0.55 16.18 -9.25
C GLY A 150 0.45 16.18 -8.09
N GLU A 151 0.99 17.36 -7.76
CA GLU A 151 1.94 17.57 -6.67
C GLU A 151 1.25 18.02 -5.39
N LEU A 152 1.66 17.43 -4.27
CA LEU A 152 1.12 17.68 -2.93
C LEU A 152 2.25 17.96 -1.94
N TRP A 153 1.98 18.84 -0.98
CA TRP A 153 2.77 19.02 0.22
C TRP A 153 2.20 18.17 1.34
N VAL A 154 3.01 17.28 1.91
CA VAL A 154 2.54 16.34 2.93
C VAL A 154 3.27 16.59 4.24
N ALA A 155 2.55 17.12 5.21
CA ALA A 155 3.02 17.25 6.58
C ALA A 155 2.94 15.91 7.30
N HIS A 156 4.00 15.57 8.04
CA HIS A 156 4.09 14.38 8.87
C HIS A 156 5.11 14.62 9.99
N ASP A 157 5.31 13.68 10.90
CA ASP A 157 6.33 13.82 11.94
C ASP A 157 7.75 13.77 11.39
N LEU A 158 8.66 14.45 12.08
CA LEU A 158 10.09 14.41 11.77
C LEU A 158 10.64 13.01 11.99
N GLY A 159 11.33 12.48 10.97
CA GLY A 159 12.04 11.22 11.06
C GLY A 159 13.32 11.31 11.93
N ALA A 160 13.89 10.16 12.29
CA ALA A 160 15.10 10.08 13.11
C ALA A 160 16.32 10.78 12.47
N HIS A 161 16.39 10.81 11.12
CA HIS A 161 17.45 11.53 10.39
C HIS A 161 17.33 13.06 10.50
N GLN A 162 16.14 13.59 10.77
CA GLN A 162 15.87 15.02 10.98
C GLN A 162 15.98 15.40 12.45
N ARG A 163 15.50 14.54 13.35
CA ARG A 163 15.56 14.72 14.80
C ARG A 163 16.02 13.41 15.45
N PRO A 164 17.31 13.27 15.79
CA PRO A 164 17.83 12.08 16.45
C PRO A 164 17.09 11.75 17.74
N GLY A 165 16.86 10.47 17.98
CA GLY A 165 16.19 9.95 19.16
C GLY A 165 15.16 8.88 18.85
N VAL A 166 14.56 8.31 19.90
CA VAL A 166 13.47 7.34 19.76
C VAL A 166 12.21 8.06 19.28
N LEU A 167 11.58 7.52 18.24
CA LEU A 167 10.33 8.06 17.71
C LEU A 167 9.21 8.02 18.75
N ARG A 168 8.24 8.91 18.63
CA ARG A 168 7.04 8.94 19.48
C ARG A 168 6.22 7.67 19.28
N THR A 169 5.51 7.22 20.31
CA THR A 169 4.60 6.07 20.22
C THR A 169 3.39 6.36 19.33
N ASP A 170 2.97 7.62 19.22
CA ASP A 170 1.89 8.13 18.36
C ASP A 170 2.44 8.84 17.10
N HIS A 171 3.63 8.43 16.64
CA HIS A 171 4.30 8.98 15.47
C HIS A 171 3.42 8.86 14.22
N VAL A 172 3.30 9.94 13.47
CA VAL A 172 2.59 9.97 12.19
C VAL A 172 3.62 9.84 11.08
N LEU A 173 3.66 8.65 10.48
CA LEU A 173 4.58 8.35 9.38
C LEU A 173 4.34 9.24 8.17
N GLY A 174 5.43 9.63 7.52
CA GLY A 174 5.39 10.26 6.21
C GLY A 174 5.19 9.26 5.07
N ILE A 175 5.58 9.71 3.88
CA ILE A 175 5.46 8.94 2.65
C ILE A 175 6.57 7.88 2.62
N GLY A 176 6.20 6.65 2.87
CA GLY A 176 7.10 5.50 2.79
C GLY A 176 6.82 4.63 1.57
N GLN A 177 7.74 3.71 1.27
CA GLN A 177 7.62 2.78 0.15
C GLN A 177 6.32 1.95 0.20
N ALA A 178 5.86 1.57 1.39
CA ALA A 178 4.60 0.86 1.57
C ALA A 178 3.40 1.69 1.08
N SER A 179 3.32 2.99 1.45
CA SER A 179 2.25 3.88 1.01
C SER A 179 2.24 4.05 -0.51
N LEU A 180 3.44 4.21 -1.13
CA LEU A 180 3.58 4.31 -2.59
C LEU A 180 3.19 3.01 -3.28
N THR A 181 3.61 1.87 -2.75
CA THR A 181 3.24 0.56 -3.30
C THR A 181 1.73 0.36 -3.27
N LEU A 182 1.05 0.67 -2.16
CA LEU A 182 -0.40 0.55 -2.08
C LEU A 182 -1.10 1.47 -3.08
N ALA A 183 -0.67 2.72 -3.22
CA ALA A 183 -1.21 3.65 -4.20
C ALA A 183 -1.07 3.15 -5.65
N GLN A 184 0.03 2.45 -5.97
CA GLN A 184 0.34 1.91 -7.30
C GLN A 184 -0.40 0.61 -7.63
N ILE A 185 -0.90 -0.12 -6.62
CA ILE A 185 -1.69 -1.34 -6.82
C ILE A 185 -3.20 -1.11 -6.69
N THR A 186 -3.62 0.00 -6.07
CA THR A 186 -5.04 0.31 -5.85
C THR A 186 -5.73 0.56 -7.18
N LEU A 187 -6.84 -0.15 -7.43
CA LEU A 187 -7.64 -0.02 -8.64
C LEU A 187 -8.22 1.39 -8.74
N ARG A 188 -8.23 1.95 -9.96
CA ARG A 188 -8.59 3.36 -10.24
C ARG A 188 -9.96 3.51 -10.92
N GLU A 189 -10.81 2.50 -10.81
CA GLU A 189 -12.20 2.60 -11.27
C GLU A 189 -12.96 3.68 -10.50
N LYS A 190 -13.88 4.36 -11.18
CA LYS A 190 -14.74 5.35 -10.52
C LYS A 190 -15.68 4.65 -9.57
N VAL A 191 -15.69 5.11 -8.33
CA VAL A 191 -16.54 4.57 -7.25
C VAL A 191 -17.29 5.70 -6.56
N ASP A 192 -18.42 5.36 -5.94
CA ASP A 192 -19.19 6.35 -5.17
C ASP A 192 -18.54 6.58 -3.79
N ARG A 193 -18.26 5.53 -3.05
CA ARG A 193 -17.75 5.59 -1.69
C ARG A 193 -16.50 4.75 -1.50
N ALA A 194 -15.41 5.39 -1.08
CA ALA A 194 -14.18 4.70 -0.70
C ALA A 194 -13.87 4.88 0.79
N LEU A 195 -13.13 3.92 1.36
CA LEU A 195 -12.61 3.94 2.72
C LEU A 195 -11.08 3.85 2.71
N ASP A 196 -10.42 4.80 3.34
CA ASP A 196 -9.02 4.71 3.75
C ASP A 196 -8.95 4.26 5.22
N LEU A 197 -8.61 3.00 5.44
CA LEU A 197 -8.58 2.38 6.77
C LEU A 197 -7.19 2.47 7.37
N GLY A 198 -7.00 3.33 8.38
CA GLY A 198 -5.70 3.66 8.95
C GLY A 198 -4.96 4.71 8.12
N THR A 199 -5.57 5.89 7.98
CA THR A 199 -5.15 6.93 7.01
C THR A 199 -3.78 7.56 7.28
N GLY A 200 -3.30 7.58 8.54
CA GLY A 200 -2.04 8.23 8.90
C GLY A 200 -2.01 9.72 8.54
N CYS A 201 -1.10 10.11 7.64
CA CYS A 201 -1.04 11.48 7.12
C CYS A 201 -1.89 11.72 5.86
N GLY A 202 -2.65 10.72 5.37
CA GLY A 202 -3.66 10.89 4.32
C GLY A 202 -3.25 10.43 2.93
N ILE A 203 -2.16 9.69 2.75
CA ILE A 203 -1.64 9.35 1.41
C ILE A 203 -2.66 8.58 0.58
N GLN A 204 -3.26 7.52 1.11
CA GLN A 204 -4.25 6.75 0.37
C GLN A 204 -5.50 7.57 0.09
N LEU A 205 -5.96 8.35 1.07
CA LEU A 205 -7.07 9.28 0.92
C LEU A 205 -6.89 10.21 -0.30
N PHE A 206 -5.69 10.79 -0.49
CA PHE A 206 -5.43 11.69 -1.63
C PHE A 206 -5.60 10.98 -2.96
N HIS A 207 -5.04 9.77 -3.09
CA HIS A 207 -5.19 8.96 -4.30
C HIS A 207 -6.64 8.52 -4.54
N LEU A 208 -7.38 8.16 -3.50
CA LEU A 208 -8.78 7.77 -3.59
C LEU A 208 -9.67 8.94 -4.06
N LEU A 209 -9.38 10.18 -3.65
CA LEU A 209 -10.13 11.37 -4.08
C LEU A 209 -10.10 11.60 -5.60
N GLY A 210 -9.10 11.07 -6.31
CA GLY A 210 -8.99 11.15 -7.76
C GLY A 210 -10.08 10.37 -8.50
N HIS A 211 -10.70 9.36 -7.87
CA HIS A 211 -11.66 8.46 -8.53
C HIS A 211 -12.88 8.07 -7.67
N ALA A 212 -12.94 8.49 -6.41
CA ALA A 212 -14.11 8.32 -5.55
C ALA A 212 -14.92 9.62 -5.42
N ASN A 213 -16.25 9.53 -5.37
CA ASN A 213 -17.09 10.70 -5.11
C ASN A 213 -16.98 11.15 -3.65
N HIS A 214 -16.92 10.21 -2.71
CA HIS A 214 -16.71 10.49 -1.29
C HIS A 214 -15.71 9.51 -0.68
N VAL A 215 -14.76 10.02 0.09
CA VAL A 215 -13.79 9.20 0.82
C VAL A 215 -13.98 9.36 2.32
N THR A 216 -14.19 8.25 3.01
CA THR A 216 -14.10 8.19 4.46
C THR A 216 -12.68 7.77 4.84
N ALA A 217 -12.05 8.47 5.76
CA ALA A 217 -10.74 8.11 6.30
C ALA A 217 -10.85 7.88 7.80
N THR A 218 -10.31 6.76 8.27
CA THR A 218 -10.34 6.41 9.68
C THR A 218 -8.93 6.25 10.24
N ASP A 219 -8.75 6.56 11.50
CA ASP A 219 -7.53 6.30 12.25
C ASP A 219 -7.82 6.18 13.76
N LEU A 220 -7.02 5.40 14.46
CA LEU A 220 -7.07 5.31 15.93
C LEU A 220 -6.55 6.61 16.58
N SER A 221 -5.55 7.24 15.94
CA SER A 221 -4.88 8.44 16.39
C SER A 221 -5.62 9.71 15.95
N ALA A 222 -6.13 10.49 16.90
CA ALA A 222 -6.65 11.83 16.61
C ALA A 222 -5.60 12.74 15.98
N ARG A 223 -4.32 12.52 16.34
CA ARG A 223 -3.19 13.26 15.81
C ARG A 223 -2.96 12.96 14.32
N ALA A 224 -3.05 11.70 13.89
CA ALA A 224 -3.00 11.32 12.48
C ALA A 224 -4.11 12.03 11.69
N LEU A 225 -5.34 12.05 12.20
CA LEU A 225 -6.47 12.76 11.57
C LEU A 225 -6.27 14.27 11.52
N ALA A 226 -5.55 14.87 12.47
CA ALA A 226 -5.18 16.28 12.41
C ALA A 226 -4.16 16.57 11.31
N PHE A 227 -3.16 15.72 11.11
CA PHE A 227 -2.24 15.79 9.97
C PHE A 227 -2.98 15.62 8.65
N THR A 228 -3.84 14.60 8.55
CA THR A 228 -4.67 14.37 7.35
C THR A 228 -5.51 15.61 7.03
N ARG A 229 -6.19 16.19 8.02
CA ARG A 229 -6.98 17.42 7.82
C ARG A 229 -6.14 18.61 7.36
N PHE A 230 -4.98 18.82 7.99
CA PHE A 230 -4.04 19.87 7.59
C PHE A 230 -3.62 19.69 6.13
N ASN A 231 -3.22 18.48 5.75
CA ASN A 231 -2.77 18.15 4.40
C ASN A 231 -3.88 18.34 3.35
N LEU A 232 -5.12 17.93 3.65
CA LEU A 232 -6.28 18.18 2.77
C LEU A 232 -6.49 19.67 2.50
N LEU A 233 -6.42 20.48 3.55
CA LEU A 233 -6.65 21.92 3.44
C LEU A 233 -5.49 22.66 2.77
N LEU A 234 -4.26 22.25 3.04
CA LEU A 234 -3.08 22.82 2.39
C LEU A 234 -3.10 22.57 0.87
N ASN A 235 -3.59 21.39 0.46
CA ASN A 235 -3.64 20.97 -0.94
C ASN A 235 -5.03 21.06 -1.58
N HIS A 236 -5.97 21.79 -0.97
CA HIS A 236 -7.37 21.80 -1.39
C HIS A 236 -7.57 22.16 -2.87
N LYS A 237 -6.73 23.02 -3.44
CA LYS A 237 -6.79 23.40 -4.87
C LYS A 237 -6.47 22.23 -5.80
N VAL A 238 -5.39 21.50 -5.51
CA VAL A 238 -4.98 20.31 -6.29
C VAL A 238 -5.99 19.18 -6.13
N LEU A 239 -6.45 18.94 -4.90
CA LEU A 239 -7.42 17.91 -4.56
C LEU A 239 -8.87 18.28 -4.95
N LYS A 240 -9.09 19.50 -5.47
CA LYS A 240 -10.42 20.03 -5.89
C LYS A 240 -11.45 19.94 -4.76
N LEU A 241 -11.06 20.36 -3.55
CA LEU A 241 -11.90 20.37 -2.36
C LEU A 241 -12.35 21.80 -2.04
N ASP A 242 -13.57 21.94 -1.50
CA ASP A 242 -13.98 23.18 -0.83
C ASP A 242 -13.43 23.18 0.61
N PRO A 243 -12.47 24.05 0.96
CA PRO A 243 -11.88 24.07 2.30
C PRO A 243 -12.88 24.45 3.40
N ARG A 244 -14.04 25.04 3.04
CA ARG A 244 -15.12 25.40 3.97
C ARG A 244 -16.15 24.27 4.12
N ASN A 245 -16.14 23.30 3.21
CA ASN A 245 -17.11 22.21 3.16
C ASN A 245 -16.42 20.85 2.83
N LEU A 246 -15.36 20.50 3.57
CA LEU A 246 -14.66 19.24 3.36
C LEU A 246 -15.57 18.02 3.40
N GLN A 247 -16.63 18.09 4.23
CA GLN A 247 -17.58 16.98 4.43
C GLN A 247 -18.36 16.60 3.17
N GLU A 248 -18.39 17.42 2.14
CA GLU A 248 -18.97 17.06 0.85
C GLU A 248 -18.22 15.88 0.21
N ARG A 249 -16.90 15.86 0.32
CA ARG A 249 -16.02 14.89 -0.30
C ARG A 249 -15.27 13.97 0.69
N VAL A 250 -15.11 14.39 1.96
CA VAL A 250 -14.28 13.71 2.92
C VAL A 250 -14.93 13.63 4.29
N SER A 251 -14.93 12.44 4.88
CA SER A 251 -15.25 12.22 6.30
C SER A 251 -14.02 11.72 7.05
N LEU A 252 -13.65 12.39 8.14
CA LEU A 252 -12.57 11.96 9.03
C LEU A 252 -13.18 11.41 10.31
N LEU A 253 -12.92 10.14 10.65
CA LEU A 253 -13.55 9.45 11.77
C LEU A 253 -12.49 8.76 12.63
N ARG A 254 -12.53 8.99 13.94
CA ARG A 254 -11.62 8.38 14.89
C ARG A 254 -12.19 7.09 15.46
N GLY A 255 -11.39 6.02 15.46
CA GLY A 255 -11.71 4.76 16.15
C GLY A 255 -10.86 3.60 15.65
N SER A 256 -11.10 2.41 16.19
CA SER A 256 -10.35 1.21 15.88
C SER A 256 -10.97 0.47 14.69
N LEU A 257 -10.15 0.15 13.69
CA LEU A 257 -10.56 -0.62 12.53
C LEU A 257 -11.88 -0.09 11.92
N PHE A 258 -12.89 -0.96 11.82
CA PHE A 258 -14.19 -0.65 11.21
C PHE A 258 -15.22 -0.06 12.18
N GLU A 259 -14.90 0.08 13.48
CA GLU A 259 -15.85 0.62 14.47
C GLU A 259 -16.44 1.98 14.06
N PRO A 260 -15.64 2.98 13.57
CA PRO A 260 -16.17 4.30 13.23
C PRO A 260 -17.15 4.29 12.04
N VAL A 261 -17.10 3.24 11.24
CA VAL A 261 -17.91 3.09 10.01
C VAL A 261 -18.98 2.00 10.14
N ALA A 262 -19.33 1.61 11.37
CA ALA A 262 -20.33 0.59 11.61
C ALA A 262 -21.65 0.90 10.87
N GLY A 263 -22.17 -0.09 10.13
CA GLY A 263 -23.39 0.04 9.33
C GLY A 263 -23.21 0.76 7.99
N GLN A 264 -22.00 1.21 7.65
CA GLN A 264 -21.72 1.78 6.33
C GLN A 264 -21.18 0.70 5.37
N LYS A 265 -21.31 0.97 4.08
CA LYS A 265 -20.80 0.13 3.00
C LYS A 265 -19.98 0.99 2.04
N PHE A 266 -18.97 0.35 1.42
CA PHE A 266 -18.03 1.00 0.52
C PHE A 266 -17.87 0.19 -0.77
N ASP A 267 -17.49 0.88 -1.84
CA ASP A 267 -17.20 0.27 -3.13
C ASP A 267 -15.72 -0.07 -3.27
N LEU A 268 -14.87 0.64 -2.52
CA LEU A 268 -13.44 0.39 -2.45
C LEU A 268 -12.92 0.66 -1.03
N ILE A 269 -12.14 -0.27 -0.50
CA ILE A 269 -11.40 -0.09 0.75
C ILE A 269 -9.92 -0.21 0.45
N ALA A 270 -9.14 0.78 0.83
CA ALA A 270 -7.68 0.71 0.83
C ALA A 270 -7.15 0.72 2.27
N SER A 271 -6.11 -0.07 2.56
CA SER A 271 -5.50 -0.07 3.88
C SER A 271 -4.01 -0.40 3.83
N ASN A 272 -3.22 0.41 4.53
CA ASN A 272 -1.87 0.07 4.94
C ASN A 272 -1.89 -0.07 6.47
N PRO A 273 -2.41 -1.18 7.02
CA PRO A 273 -2.63 -1.29 8.45
C PRO A 273 -1.30 -1.40 9.21
N PRO A 274 -1.27 -1.15 10.52
CA PRO A 274 -0.09 -1.35 11.36
C PRO A 274 0.19 -2.86 11.53
N PHE A 275 0.69 -3.52 10.48
CA PHE A 275 0.85 -4.98 10.41
C PHE A 275 2.13 -5.50 11.04
N VAL A 276 3.01 -4.65 11.60
CA VAL A 276 4.27 -5.12 12.19
C VAL A 276 4.00 -6.01 13.40
N ILE A 277 4.48 -7.24 13.32
CA ILE A 277 4.40 -8.22 14.41
C ILE A 277 5.41 -7.81 15.48
N THR A 278 4.92 -7.39 16.63
CA THR A 278 5.74 -6.93 17.77
C THR A 278 5.56 -7.91 18.95
N PRO A 279 6.64 -8.30 19.63
CA PRO A 279 6.56 -9.19 20.79
C PRO A 279 5.67 -8.62 21.90
N ARG A 280 4.77 -9.45 22.46
CA ARG A 280 3.88 -9.05 23.56
C ARG A 280 4.51 -9.30 24.92
N ARG A 281 4.51 -8.29 25.77
CA ARG A 281 4.98 -8.39 27.16
C ARG A 281 3.77 -8.31 28.11
N ALA A 282 3.69 -9.19 29.09
CA ALA A 282 2.60 -9.20 30.08
C ALA A 282 2.47 -7.87 30.86
N THR A 283 3.52 -7.08 30.92
CA THR A 283 3.58 -5.78 31.60
C THR A 283 3.44 -4.58 30.66
N GLU A 284 3.23 -4.82 29.34
CA GLU A 284 3.11 -3.77 28.35
C GLU A 284 1.83 -2.95 28.59
N ARG A 285 1.98 -1.62 28.62
CA ARG A 285 0.83 -0.71 28.69
C ARG A 285 0.51 -0.19 27.30
N GLU A 286 -0.73 0.08 27.01
CA GLU A 286 -1.20 0.59 25.71
C GLU A 286 -0.42 1.84 25.26
N LYS A 287 -0.09 2.74 26.18
CA LYS A 287 0.69 3.95 25.88
C LYS A 287 2.15 3.71 25.49
N ASP A 288 2.68 2.51 25.70
CA ASP A 288 4.06 2.15 25.38
C ASP A 288 4.18 1.53 23.96
N ARG A 289 3.05 1.37 23.23
CA ARG A 289 2.96 0.80 21.89
C ARG A 289 3.12 1.85 20.80
N PHE A 290 3.87 1.50 19.78
CA PHE A 290 3.99 2.32 18.57
C PHE A 290 2.76 2.11 17.66
N THR A 291 1.74 2.95 17.82
CA THR A 291 0.43 2.78 17.17
C THR A 291 0.49 2.81 15.65
N TYR A 292 1.51 3.41 15.07
CA TYR A 292 1.68 3.52 13.62
C TYR A 292 2.15 2.22 12.94
N ARG A 293 2.69 1.26 13.70
CA ARG A 293 3.19 -0.01 13.15
C ARG A 293 2.66 -1.24 13.87
N ASP A 294 2.28 -1.11 15.14
CA ASP A 294 1.87 -2.19 16.02
C ASP A 294 0.36 -2.16 16.26
N GLY A 295 -0.35 -3.11 15.70
CA GLY A 295 -1.81 -3.24 15.85
C GLY A 295 -2.31 -3.69 17.21
N GLY A 296 -1.42 -3.87 18.20
CA GLY A 296 -1.79 -4.27 19.57
C GLY A 296 -2.21 -5.73 19.73
N MET A 297 -2.16 -6.53 18.67
CA MET A 297 -2.52 -7.94 18.65
C MET A 297 -1.27 -8.83 18.54
N SER A 298 -1.35 -10.08 18.95
CA SER A 298 -0.26 -11.05 18.84
C SER A 298 -0.17 -11.58 17.42
N GLY A 299 1.06 -11.70 16.89
CA GLY A 299 1.30 -12.24 15.57
C GLY A 299 0.60 -11.46 14.46
N ASP A 300 0.08 -12.16 13.48
CA ASP A 300 -0.65 -11.64 12.33
C ASP A 300 -2.17 -11.47 12.55
N ARG A 301 -2.63 -11.50 13.81
CA ARG A 301 -4.06 -11.44 14.16
C ARG A 301 -4.74 -10.15 13.72
N LEU A 302 -4.03 -9.02 13.67
CA LEU A 302 -4.62 -7.79 13.16
C LEU A 302 -5.08 -7.97 11.71
N VAL A 303 -4.19 -8.49 10.88
CA VAL A 303 -4.45 -8.69 9.45
C VAL A 303 -5.60 -9.67 9.23
N SER A 304 -5.57 -10.83 9.89
CA SER A 304 -6.66 -11.81 9.79
C SER A 304 -7.99 -11.25 10.29
N THR A 305 -7.98 -10.39 11.33
CA THR A 305 -9.19 -9.70 11.82
C THR A 305 -9.74 -8.70 10.80
N VAL A 306 -8.86 -7.89 10.17
CA VAL A 306 -9.27 -6.93 9.12
C VAL A 306 -9.91 -7.68 7.96
N ILE A 307 -9.28 -8.76 7.47
CA ILE A 307 -9.80 -9.57 6.37
C ILE A 307 -11.17 -10.17 6.72
N ALA A 308 -11.30 -10.77 7.91
CA ALA A 308 -12.54 -11.40 8.34
C ALA A 308 -13.72 -10.42 8.45
N GLN A 309 -13.45 -9.17 8.84
CA GLN A 309 -14.49 -8.15 9.02
C GLN A 309 -14.84 -7.40 7.73
N ALA A 310 -13.88 -7.21 6.83
CA ALA A 310 -14.03 -6.30 5.69
C ALA A 310 -15.20 -6.64 4.76
N GLY A 311 -15.53 -7.93 4.58
CA GLY A 311 -16.67 -8.36 3.78
C GLY A 311 -18.03 -7.77 4.22
N ASP A 312 -18.15 -7.44 5.53
CA ASP A 312 -19.33 -6.79 6.08
C ASP A 312 -19.44 -5.30 5.71
N PHE A 313 -18.35 -4.69 5.24
CA PHE A 313 -18.27 -3.28 4.86
C PHE A 313 -18.19 -3.07 3.34
N LEU A 314 -18.19 -4.14 2.55
CA LEU A 314 -18.19 -4.08 1.10
C LEU A 314 -19.60 -4.19 0.52
N ASN A 315 -19.88 -3.37 -0.49
CA ASN A 315 -21.03 -3.56 -1.38
C ASN A 315 -20.82 -4.83 -2.25
N PRO A 316 -21.86 -5.48 -2.80
CA PRO A 316 -21.67 -6.52 -3.81
C PRO A 316 -20.86 -5.99 -4.99
N GLY A 317 -19.82 -6.72 -5.40
CA GLY A 317 -18.85 -6.31 -6.43
C GLY A 317 -17.72 -5.39 -5.96
N ALA A 318 -17.82 -4.84 -4.74
CA ALA A 318 -16.81 -3.97 -4.16
C ALA A 318 -15.59 -4.73 -3.67
N SER A 319 -14.43 -4.04 -3.63
CA SER A 319 -13.15 -4.66 -3.29
C SER A 319 -12.41 -4.00 -2.14
N MET A 320 -11.52 -4.76 -1.53
CA MET A 320 -10.49 -4.25 -0.62
C MET A 320 -9.10 -4.58 -1.14
N GLN A 321 -8.20 -3.61 -1.00
CA GLN A 321 -6.78 -3.77 -1.30
C GLN A 321 -5.94 -3.32 -0.12
N MET A 322 -4.97 -4.14 0.25
CA MET A 322 -4.11 -3.84 1.39
C MET A 322 -2.72 -4.45 1.24
N LEU A 323 -1.76 -3.84 1.93
CA LEU A 323 -0.48 -4.48 2.21
C LEU A 323 -0.59 -5.32 3.47
N SER A 324 0.21 -6.37 3.53
CA SER A 324 0.14 -7.31 4.65
C SER A 324 1.43 -8.06 4.85
N ASN A 325 1.60 -8.58 6.06
CA ASN A 325 2.49 -9.70 6.36
C ASN A 325 1.71 -10.83 7.03
N TRP A 326 2.31 -12.01 7.07
CA TRP A 326 1.73 -13.20 7.71
C TRP A 326 2.82 -14.14 8.18
N GLU A 327 2.53 -14.87 9.24
CA GLU A 327 3.41 -15.91 9.77
C GLU A 327 3.29 -17.20 8.97
N ILE A 328 4.42 -17.85 8.74
CA ILE A 328 4.55 -19.18 8.14
C ILE A 328 5.15 -20.08 9.21
N HIS A 329 4.42 -21.09 9.62
CA HIS A 329 4.82 -21.91 10.75
C HIS A 329 5.69 -23.09 10.34
N ARG A 330 6.53 -23.56 11.26
CA ARG A 330 7.32 -24.78 11.10
C ARG A 330 6.44 -26.00 11.30
N LEU A 331 6.72 -27.03 10.51
CA LEU A 331 6.17 -28.36 10.68
C LEU A 331 7.07 -29.20 11.63
N ASP A 332 6.59 -30.38 12.02
CA ASP A 332 7.32 -31.30 12.94
C ASP A 332 8.68 -31.76 12.39
N ASP A 333 8.88 -31.72 11.06
CA ASP A 333 10.14 -32.05 10.38
C ASP A 333 11.08 -30.84 10.20
N GLU A 334 10.80 -29.73 10.88
CA GLU A 334 11.50 -28.43 10.80
C GLU A 334 11.38 -27.71 9.44
N SER A 335 10.66 -28.28 8.48
CA SER A 335 10.30 -27.54 7.25
C SER A 335 9.19 -26.51 7.54
N ASN A 336 9.04 -25.53 6.66
CA ASN A 336 7.94 -24.58 6.73
C ASN A 336 6.67 -25.17 6.08
N GLU A 337 5.51 -24.84 6.64
CA GLU A 337 4.22 -25.08 5.99
C GLU A 337 4.15 -24.31 4.65
N PRO A 338 3.28 -24.72 3.70
CA PRO A 338 3.02 -23.91 2.51
C PRO A 338 2.63 -22.48 2.91
N TRP A 339 3.30 -21.48 2.31
CA TRP A 339 3.19 -20.07 2.69
C TRP A 339 1.75 -19.54 2.69
N ASP A 340 0.89 -20.09 1.85
CA ASP A 340 -0.50 -19.69 1.67
C ASP A 340 -1.51 -20.50 2.49
N LEU A 341 -1.05 -21.50 3.24
CA LEU A 341 -1.94 -22.43 3.95
C LEU A 341 -2.84 -21.70 4.95
N ARG A 342 -2.24 -20.88 5.82
CA ARG A 342 -3.00 -20.11 6.81
C ARG A 342 -3.81 -19.00 6.17
N LEU A 343 -3.25 -18.29 5.18
CA LEU A 343 -3.93 -17.22 4.45
C LEU A 343 -5.25 -17.70 3.83
N LYS A 344 -5.26 -18.86 3.20
CA LYS A 344 -6.46 -19.44 2.58
C LYS A 344 -7.62 -19.57 3.56
N SER A 345 -7.32 -19.82 4.84
CA SER A 345 -8.33 -19.97 5.89
C SER A 345 -8.92 -18.65 6.39
N TRP A 346 -8.28 -17.50 6.09
CA TRP A 346 -8.77 -16.18 6.54
C TRP A 346 -9.90 -15.64 5.67
N PHE A 347 -9.99 -16.12 4.43
CA PHE A 347 -10.96 -15.63 3.46
C PHE A 347 -12.18 -16.55 3.36
N PRO A 348 -13.40 -16.03 3.59
CA PRO A 348 -14.64 -16.73 3.27
C PRO A 348 -14.67 -17.28 1.84
N GLU A 349 -15.40 -18.37 1.61
CA GLU A 349 -15.43 -19.04 0.31
C GLU A 349 -16.14 -18.24 -0.80
N ASP A 350 -17.01 -17.32 -0.41
CA ASP A 350 -17.78 -16.45 -1.30
C ASP A 350 -17.03 -15.18 -1.75
N LEU A 351 -15.80 -14.98 -1.26
CA LEU A 351 -14.95 -13.88 -1.69
C LEU A 351 -14.03 -14.28 -2.86
N ASP A 352 -13.97 -13.43 -3.87
CA ASP A 352 -12.84 -13.42 -4.80
C ASP A 352 -11.58 -12.99 -4.04
N VAL A 353 -10.50 -13.70 -4.23
CA VAL A 353 -9.24 -13.46 -3.52
C VAL A 353 -8.05 -13.55 -4.47
N TRP A 354 -7.16 -12.57 -4.36
CA TRP A 354 -5.85 -12.63 -5.00
C TRP A 354 -4.78 -12.14 -4.03
N VAL A 355 -3.91 -13.05 -3.60
CA VAL A 355 -2.75 -12.73 -2.77
C VAL A 355 -1.49 -12.93 -3.59
N ILE A 356 -0.64 -11.90 -3.62
CA ILE A 356 0.67 -11.94 -4.26
C ILE A 356 1.73 -11.80 -3.18
N GLU A 357 2.43 -12.90 -2.87
CA GLU A 357 3.61 -12.85 -2.00
C GLU A 357 4.77 -12.24 -2.75
N ARG A 358 5.35 -11.19 -2.15
CA ARG A 358 6.46 -10.42 -2.74
C ARG A 358 7.81 -10.78 -2.15
N GLU A 359 7.81 -11.15 -0.87
CA GLU A 359 9.03 -11.40 -0.10
C GLU A 359 8.74 -12.36 1.05
N GLN A 360 9.73 -13.15 1.42
CA GLN A 360 9.79 -13.89 2.67
C GLN A 360 11.06 -13.54 3.43
N THR A 361 10.96 -13.46 4.73
CA THR A 361 12.10 -13.22 5.60
C THR A 361 12.11 -14.18 6.79
N THR A 362 13.28 -14.39 7.39
CA THR A 362 13.42 -15.16 8.63
C THR A 362 13.06 -14.31 9.84
N PRO A 363 12.67 -14.91 10.99
CA PRO A 363 12.45 -14.19 12.25
C PRO A 363 13.60 -13.27 12.66
N SER A 364 14.85 -13.68 12.43
CA SER A 364 16.04 -12.89 12.74
C SER A 364 16.14 -11.62 11.88
N VAL A 365 16.02 -11.75 10.57
CA VAL A 365 16.06 -10.60 9.63
C VAL A 365 14.87 -9.67 9.85
N TYR A 366 13.70 -10.23 10.18
CA TYR A 366 12.53 -9.45 10.55
C TYR A 366 12.78 -8.57 11.78
N ALA A 367 13.34 -9.16 12.85
CA ALA A 367 13.70 -8.42 14.06
C ALA A 367 14.71 -7.30 13.77
N GLU A 368 15.77 -7.58 13.00
CA GLU A 368 16.77 -6.58 12.59
C GLU A 368 16.15 -5.40 11.84
N THR A 369 15.25 -5.69 10.90
CA THR A 369 14.58 -4.67 10.09
C THR A 369 13.76 -3.72 10.97
N TRP A 370 12.91 -4.25 11.82
CA TRP A 370 12.01 -3.44 12.62
C TRP A 370 12.64 -2.75 13.82
N LEU A 371 13.74 -3.30 14.35
CA LEU A 371 14.54 -2.62 15.39
C LEU A 371 15.33 -1.45 14.80
N ARG A 372 15.80 -1.57 13.56
CA ARG A 372 16.45 -0.47 12.84
C ARG A 372 15.45 0.63 12.50
N ASP A 373 14.28 0.28 12.00
CA ASP A 373 13.18 1.22 11.69
C ASP A 373 12.79 2.06 12.91
N ALA A 374 12.76 1.45 14.10
CA ALA A 374 12.48 2.15 15.35
C ALA A 374 13.64 2.97 15.92
N SER A 375 14.78 3.03 15.24
CA SER A 375 16.01 3.68 15.74
C SER A 375 16.48 3.14 17.09
N GLN A 376 16.23 1.86 17.38
CA GLN A 376 16.59 1.20 18.64
C GLN A 376 18.00 0.59 18.61
N THR A 377 18.80 0.91 17.59
CA THR A 377 20.14 0.34 17.40
C THR A 377 21.27 1.07 18.17
N GLU A 378 20.98 2.23 18.77
CA GLU A 378 21.99 3.06 19.42
C GLU A 378 22.49 2.50 20.77
N ASP A 379 21.66 1.79 21.53
CA ASP A 379 22.02 1.12 22.78
C ASP A 379 22.08 -0.40 22.59
N SER A 380 23.29 -0.95 22.61
CA SER A 380 23.53 -2.37 22.33
C SER A 380 22.87 -3.31 23.35
N SER A 381 22.68 -2.91 24.60
CA SER A 381 22.05 -3.75 25.64
C SER A 381 20.52 -3.79 25.46
N SER A 382 19.92 -2.66 25.18
CA SER A 382 18.51 -2.51 24.86
C SER A 382 18.17 -3.22 23.54
N TYR A 383 19.02 -3.09 22.52
CA TYR A 383 18.89 -3.79 21.25
C TYR A 383 18.90 -5.30 21.43
N ALA A 384 19.87 -5.87 22.17
CA ALA A 384 19.96 -7.31 22.39
C ALA A 384 18.74 -7.86 23.14
N ALA A 385 18.22 -7.12 24.12
CA ALA A 385 17.03 -7.51 24.86
C ALA A 385 15.77 -7.49 23.97
N ALA A 386 15.63 -6.48 23.12
CA ALA A 386 14.53 -6.38 22.17
C ALA A 386 14.62 -7.45 21.07
N TYR A 387 15.80 -7.69 20.53
CA TYR A 387 16.06 -8.73 19.53
C TYR A 387 15.68 -10.12 20.05
N ASN A 388 16.14 -10.48 21.25
CA ASN A 388 15.79 -11.77 21.86
C ASN A 388 14.28 -11.88 22.10
N ALA A 389 13.62 -10.79 22.50
CA ALA A 389 12.17 -10.79 22.70
C ALA A 389 11.41 -11.11 21.39
N TYR A 390 11.89 -10.63 20.23
CA TYR A 390 11.33 -11.00 18.93
C TYR A 390 11.51 -12.49 18.65
N LEU A 391 12.71 -13.02 18.84
CA LEU A 391 13.01 -14.43 18.56
C LEU A 391 12.20 -15.37 19.49
N ASP A 392 12.16 -15.07 20.79
CA ASP A 392 11.40 -15.84 21.78
C ASP A 392 9.89 -15.85 21.46
N ASP A 393 9.35 -14.69 21.01
CA ASP A 393 7.94 -14.54 20.65
C ASP A 393 7.61 -15.36 19.39
N PHE A 394 8.43 -15.31 18.35
CA PHE A 394 8.27 -16.12 17.16
C PHE A 394 8.45 -17.61 17.44
N GLU A 395 9.44 -18.00 18.24
CA GLU A 395 9.68 -19.38 18.62
C GLU A 395 8.49 -19.96 19.41
N SER A 396 7.90 -19.16 20.31
CA SER A 396 6.73 -19.57 21.11
C SER A 396 5.52 -19.94 20.25
N ARG A 397 5.44 -19.43 19.01
CA ARG A 397 4.38 -19.73 18.05
C ARG A 397 4.83 -20.67 16.92
N GLY A 398 6.09 -21.12 16.95
CA GLY A 398 6.63 -22.00 15.92
C GLY A 398 6.81 -21.32 14.56
N VAL A 399 7.04 -20.01 14.52
CA VAL A 399 7.20 -19.25 13.26
C VAL A 399 8.54 -19.58 12.62
N GLY A 400 8.51 -20.04 11.37
CA GLY A 400 9.69 -20.35 10.58
C GLY A 400 10.08 -19.26 9.59
N ALA A 401 9.09 -18.55 9.05
CA ALA A 401 9.27 -17.43 8.16
C ALA A 401 8.12 -16.41 8.28
N ILE A 402 8.31 -15.21 7.75
CA ILE A 402 7.28 -14.18 7.63
C ILE A 402 7.19 -13.78 6.15
N GLY A 403 5.99 -13.93 5.57
CA GLY A 403 5.68 -13.49 4.23
C GLY A 403 5.19 -12.05 4.21
N PHE A 404 5.47 -11.33 3.12
CA PHE A 404 4.99 -9.98 2.83
C PHE A 404 4.37 -9.92 1.46
N GLY A 405 3.29 -9.17 1.30
CA GLY A 405 2.67 -9.08 -0.01
C GLY A 405 1.48 -8.16 -0.11
N LEU A 406 0.87 -8.31 -1.27
CA LEU A 406 -0.30 -7.58 -1.72
C LEU A 406 -1.52 -8.47 -1.54
N VAL A 407 -2.57 -7.93 -0.93
CA VAL A 407 -3.83 -8.64 -0.73
C VAL A 407 -4.93 -7.86 -1.42
N TYR A 408 -5.58 -8.50 -2.37
CA TYR A 408 -6.81 -8.08 -3.00
C TYR A 408 -7.91 -9.09 -2.69
N PHE A 409 -9.08 -8.61 -2.32
CA PHE A 409 -10.28 -9.45 -2.30
C PHE A 409 -11.51 -8.61 -2.62
N ARG A 410 -12.52 -9.28 -3.16
CA ARG A 410 -13.76 -8.65 -3.62
C ARG A 410 -14.96 -9.46 -3.15
N LYS A 411 -16.00 -8.76 -2.71
CA LYS A 411 -17.28 -9.41 -2.44
C LYS A 411 -17.95 -9.78 -3.75
N SER A 412 -18.16 -11.08 -3.99
CA SER A 412 -18.80 -11.51 -5.22
C SER A 412 -20.18 -10.86 -5.39
N ALA A 413 -20.47 -10.36 -6.59
CA ALA A 413 -21.79 -9.83 -6.93
C ALA A 413 -22.83 -10.96 -7.12
N THR A 414 -22.39 -12.17 -7.43
CA THR A 414 -23.24 -13.35 -7.69
C THR A 414 -23.35 -14.29 -6.49
N GLY A 415 -22.54 -14.06 -5.44
CA GLY A 415 -22.43 -14.95 -4.29
C GLY A 415 -21.52 -16.17 -4.51
N THR A 416 -20.87 -16.26 -5.67
CA THR A 416 -19.91 -17.32 -5.99
C THR A 416 -18.58 -16.67 -6.40
N ALA A 417 -17.48 -17.12 -5.80
CA ALA A 417 -16.16 -16.63 -6.15
C ALA A 417 -15.73 -17.09 -7.56
N ALA A 418 -15.27 -16.16 -8.38
CA ALA A 418 -14.69 -16.42 -9.69
C ALA A 418 -13.15 -16.45 -9.67
N LEU A 419 -12.55 -15.89 -8.61
CA LEU A 419 -11.10 -15.73 -8.46
C LEU A 419 -10.65 -16.21 -7.08
N ARG A 420 -9.80 -17.24 -7.02
CA ARG A 420 -9.10 -17.64 -5.80
C ARG A 420 -7.65 -17.97 -6.13
N ARG A 421 -6.82 -16.94 -6.05
CA ARG A 421 -5.45 -16.99 -6.54
C ARG A 421 -4.46 -16.62 -5.44
N PHE A 422 -3.47 -17.48 -5.24
CA PHE A 422 -2.36 -17.30 -4.32
C PHE A 422 -1.09 -17.57 -5.11
N GLU A 423 -0.23 -16.58 -5.29
CA GLU A 423 0.97 -16.72 -6.11
C GLU A 423 2.16 -15.98 -5.50
N GLN A 424 3.35 -16.47 -5.78
CA GLN A 424 4.61 -15.84 -5.41
C GLN A 424 5.18 -15.13 -6.64
N ILE A 425 5.38 -13.81 -6.53
CA ILE A 425 6.05 -12.99 -7.54
C ILE A 425 7.14 -12.20 -6.82
N THR A 426 8.32 -12.81 -6.68
CA THR A 426 9.45 -12.24 -5.93
C THR A 426 10.39 -11.39 -6.80
N HIS A 427 10.30 -11.52 -8.12
CA HIS A 427 11.06 -10.69 -9.06
C HIS A 427 10.49 -9.26 -9.16
N PRO A 428 11.26 -8.28 -9.67
CA PRO A 428 10.77 -6.92 -9.89
C PRO A 428 9.58 -6.88 -10.85
N ILE A 429 8.53 -6.15 -10.47
CA ILE A 429 7.34 -5.87 -11.28
C ILE A 429 7.39 -4.43 -11.79
N GLU A 430 6.64 -4.14 -12.86
CA GLU A 430 6.52 -2.78 -13.37
C GLU A 430 5.39 -2.04 -12.67
N GLN A 431 5.70 -0.86 -12.14
CA GLN A 431 4.72 -0.01 -11.48
C GLN A 431 4.33 1.18 -12.39
N PRO A 432 3.07 1.67 -12.30
CA PRO A 432 1.97 1.17 -11.47
C PRO A 432 1.34 -0.10 -12.05
N VAL A 433 1.08 -1.10 -11.20
CA VAL A 433 0.55 -2.41 -11.63
C VAL A 433 -0.97 -2.50 -11.58
N ALA A 434 -1.66 -1.49 -11.03
CA ALA A 434 -3.12 -1.49 -10.89
C ALA A 434 -3.88 -1.84 -12.19
N GLY A 435 -3.46 -1.28 -13.33
CA GLY A 435 -4.09 -1.56 -14.63
C GLY A 435 -3.91 -3.03 -15.08
N THR A 436 -2.80 -3.66 -14.72
CA THR A 436 -2.57 -5.09 -14.98
C THR A 436 -3.47 -5.94 -14.09
N LEU A 437 -3.55 -5.62 -12.78
CA LEU A 437 -4.43 -6.32 -11.85
C LEU A 437 -5.89 -6.23 -12.31
N GLN A 438 -6.34 -5.05 -12.74
CA GLN A 438 -7.69 -4.83 -13.23
C GLN A 438 -8.02 -5.68 -14.45
N ARG A 439 -7.11 -5.76 -15.44
CA ARG A 439 -7.28 -6.61 -16.63
C ARG A 439 -7.34 -8.09 -16.28
N ASP A 440 -6.45 -8.56 -15.40
CA ASP A 440 -6.39 -9.97 -15.00
C ASP A 440 -7.64 -10.38 -14.19
N ILE A 441 -8.19 -9.49 -13.36
CA ILE A 441 -9.45 -9.69 -12.63
C ILE A 441 -10.62 -9.75 -13.61
N ALA A 442 -10.71 -8.80 -14.55
CA ALA A 442 -11.75 -8.78 -15.57
C ALA A 442 -11.72 -10.04 -16.44
N MET A 443 -10.54 -10.51 -16.83
CA MET A 443 -10.38 -11.75 -17.58
C MET A 443 -10.82 -12.98 -16.77
N ALA A 444 -10.56 -13.01 -15.48
CA ALA A 444 -11.06 -14.09 -14.62
C ALA A 444 -12.60 -14.10 -14.56
N ASP A 445 -13.24 -12.93 -14.48
CA ASP A 445 -14.70 -12.77 -14.53
C ASP A 445 -15.27 -13.21 -15.89
N GLU A 446 -14.65 -12.80 -16.99
CA GLU A 446 -15.08 -13.18 -18.35
C GLU A 446 -14.98 -14.70 -18.56
N LEU A 447 -13.88 -15.32 -18.11
CA LEU A 447 -13.70 -16.77 -18.19
C LEU A 447 -14.72 -17.53 -17.33
N ALA A 448 -15.00 -17.05 -16.13
CA ALA A 448 -15.99 -17.65 -15.26
C ALA A 448 -17.40 -17.56 -15.86
N ALA A 449 -17.74 -16.42 -16.46
CA ALA A 449 -19.02 -16.21 -17.12
C ALA A 449 -19.18 -17.05 -18.43
N ALA A 450 -18.10 -17.19 -19.18
CA ALA A 450 -18.11 -17.96 -20.44
C ALA A 450 -18.16 -19.48 -20.20
N GLY A 451 -17.58 -19.96 -19.10
CA GLY A 451 -17.40 -21.40 -18.89
C GLY A 451 -16.70 -22.04 -20.07
N GLU A 452 -17.28 -23.11 -20.64
CA GLU A 452 -16.74 -23.75 -21.85
C GLU A 452 -16.85 -22.89 -23.12
N GLY A 453 -17.68 -21.83 -23.12
CA GLY A 453 -17.86 -20.93 -24.26
C GLY A 453 -16.59 -20.15 -24.64
N PHE A 454 -15.58 -20.08 -23.76
CA PHE A 454 -14.29 -19.49 -24.13
C PHE A 454 -13.58 -20.25 -25.28
N ARG A 455 -13.97 -21.49 -25.56
CA ARG A 455 -13.44 -22.31 -26.65
C ARG A 455 -13.75 -21.73 -28.03
N ASP A 456 -14.76 -20.87 -28.13
CA ASP A 456 -15.14 -20.17 -29.35
C ASP A 456 -14.44 -18.82 -29.52
N TRP A 457 -13.65 -18.39 -28.53
CA TRP A 457 -12.94 -17.13 -28.61
C TRP A 457 -11.78 -17.19 -29.60
N HIS A 458 -11.52 -16.05 -30.22
CA HIS A 458 -10.34 -15.79 -31.04
C HIS A 458 -9.33 -15.05 -30.17
N LEU A 459 -8.12 -15.58 -30.12
CA LEU A 459 -7.09 -15.07 -29.21
C LEU A 459 -5.84 -14.61 -29.95
N VAL A 460 -5.13 -13.67 -29.37
CA VAL A 460 -3.80 -13.24 -29.78
C VAL A 460 -2.83 -13.27 -28.61
N VAL A 461 -1.55 -13.44 -28.90
CA VAL A 461 -0.49 -13.23 -27.91
C VAL A 461 -0.45 -11.75 -27.55
N ALA A 462 -0.29 -11.41 -26.26
CA ALA A 462 -0.20 -10.02 -25.83
C ALA A 462 1.07 -9.35 -26.39
N ASP A 463 0.98 -8.04 -26.72
CA ASP A 463 2.01 -7.30 -27.45
C ASP A 463 3.37 -7.23 -26.71
N ASP A 464 3.34 -7.33 -25.37
CA ASP A 464 4.52 -7.29 -24.49
C ASP A 464 5.09 -8.68 -24.18
N VAL A 465 4.56 -9.74 -24.82
CA VAL A 465 4.98 -11.12 -24.57
C VAL A 465 6.01 -11.57 -25.61
N THR A 466 7.10 -12.17 -25.13
CA THR A 466 8.15 -12.77 -25.94
C THR A 466 8.28 -14.26 -25.66
N GLU A 467 8.68 -15.03 -26.65
CA GLU A 467 9.02 -16.44 -26.51
C GLU A 467 10.54 -16.62 -26.43
N GLU A 468 11.01 -17.40 -25.46
CA GLU A 468 12.41 -17.78 -25.29
C GLU A 468 12.55 -19.30 -25.45
N ARG A 469 13.46 -19.75 -26.32
CA ARG A 469 13.77 -21.17 -26.54
C ARG A 469 15.21 -21.46 -26.13
N HIS A 470 15.40 -22.34 -25.17
CA HIS A 470 16.71 -22.76 -24.70
C HIS A 470 17.01 -24.15 -25.18
N GLN A 471 18.07 -24.29 -25.98
CA GLN A 471 18.48 -25.54 -26.61
C GLN A 471 19.92 -25.88 -26.27
N ARG A 472 20.18 -27.12 -25.92
CA ARG A 472 21.55 -27.60 -25.75
C ARG A 472 22.27 -27.64 -27.10
N PRO A 473 23.55 -27.29 -27.18
CA PRO A 473 24.31 -27.44 -28.41
C PRO A 473 24.22 -28.85 -28.97
N GLY A 474 23.82 -28.97 -30.27
CA GLY A 474 23.64 -30.23 -30.92
C GLY A 474 22.31 -30.99 -30.68
N ALA A 475 21.43 -30.45 -29.82
CA ALA A 475 20.08 -31.01 -29.69
C ALA A 475 19.22 -30.62 -30.89
N GLU A 476 18.25 -31.46 -31.23
CA GLU A 476 17.35 -31.27 -32.38
C GLU A 476 16.19 -30.30 -32.02
N HIS A 477 15.80 -30.31 -30.74
CA HIS A 477 14.69 -29.52 -30.23
C HIS A 477 15.06 -28.75 -28.94
N PRO A 478 14.38 -27.61 -28.64
CA PRO A 478 14.57 -26.90 -27.38
C PRO A 478 14.14 -27.76 -26.19
N GLY A 479 14.94 -27.75 -25.13
CA GLY A 479 14.59 -28.44 -23.88
C GLY A 479 13.74 -27.58 -22.93
N VAL A 480 13.69 -26.25 -23.16
CA VAL A 480 12.89 -25.30 -22.37
C VAL A 480 12.31 -24.27 -23.33
N ILE A 481 11.01 -24.05 -23.22
CA ILE A 481 10.28 -23.00 -23.94
C ILE A 481 9.56 -22.15 -22.89
N LEU A 482 9.77 -20.85 -22.94
CA LEU A 482 9.19 -19.89 -22.01
C LEU A 482 8.41 -18.81 -22.77
N LEU A 483 7.25 -18.43 -22.25
CA LEU A 483 6.67 -17.12 -22.55
C LEU A 483 7.00 -16.15 -21.42
N ARG A 484 7.49 -14.98 -21.78
CA ARG A 484 7.86 -13.93 -20.85
C ARG A 484 7.08 -12.67 -21.12
N GLN A 485 6.42 -12.15 -20.06
CA GLN A 485 5.71 -10.88 -20.08
C GLN A 485 6.70 -9.72 -19.87
N GLY A 486 6.67 -8.72 -20.75
CA GLY A 486 7.59 -7.57 -20.70
C GLY A 486 7.17 -6.52 -19.68
N ALA A 487 5.86 -6.39 -19.40
CA ALA A 487 5.26 -5.35 -18.58
C ALA A 487 4.48 -5.92 -17.38
N GLY A 488 3.99 -5.05 -16.51
CA GLY A 488 3.11 -5.39 -15.41
C GLY A 488 3.75 -6.34 -14.39
N LEU A 489 3.17 -7.52 -14.19
CA LEU A 489 3.67 -8.52 -13.25
C LEU A 489 4.89 -9.30 -13.77
N ARG A 490 5.26 -9.12 -15.04
CA ARG A 490 6.44 -9.73 -15.69
C ARG A 490 6.54 -11.22 -15.48
N ARG A 491 5.40 -11.91 -15.61
CA ARG A 491 5.34 -13.37 -15.45
C ARG A 491 6.16 -14.10 -16.49
N THR A 492 6.65 -15.26 -16.11
CA THR A 492 7.31 -16.21 -17.01
C THR A 492 6.61 -17.55 -16.87
N GLU A 493 6.10 -18.09 -17.98
CA GLU A 493 5.42 -19.38 -18.07
C GLU A 493 6.28 -20.38 -18.82
N LEU A 494 6.49 -21.54 -18.20
CA LEU A 494 7.12 -22.68 -18.86
C LEU A 494 6.06 -23.40 -19.71
N LEU A 495 6.35 -23.58 -20.98
CA LEU A 495 5.46 -24.24 -21.92
C LEU A 495 5.98 -25.61 -22.33
N ASP A 496 5.07 -26.55 -22.52
CA ASP A 496 5.32 -27.75 -23.30
C ASP A 496 5.18 -27.49 -24.81
N THR A 497 5.41 -28.52 -25.63
CA THR A 497 5.37 -28.41 -27.08
C THR A 497 3.98 -28.02 -27.61
N ALA A 498 2.92 -28.54 -27.00
CA ALA A 498 1.54 -28.26 -27.41
C ALA A 498 1.14 -26.82 -27.09
N GLN A 499 1.48 -26.36 -25.91
CA GLN A 499 1.23 -24.99 -25.45
C GLN A 499 2.03 -23.96 -26.28
N ALA A 500 3.29 -24.27 -26.61
CA ALA A 500 4.10 -23.42 -27.46
C ALA A 500 3.57 -23.39 -28.90
N GLY A 501 3.11 -24.54 -29.42
CA GLY A 501 2.42 -24.64 -30.72
C GLY A 501 1.15 -23.79 -30.75
N PHE A 502 0.34 -23.87 -29.69
CA PHE A 502 -0.87 -23.05 -29.56
C PHE A 502 -0.52 -21.54 -29.58
N ALA A 503 0.41 -21.12 -28.71
CA ALA A 503 0.82 -19.71 -28.63
C ALA A 503 1.37 -19.18 -29.95
N SER A 504 2.17 -20.00 -30.68
CA SER A 504 2.74 -19.62 -31.97
C SER A 504 1.70 -19.48 -33.09
N ALA A 505 0.56 -20.20 -33.00
CA ALA A 505 -0.54 -20.15 -33.96
C ALA A 505 -1.68 -19.19 -33.53
N CYS A 506 -1.52 -18.51 -32.41
CA CYS A 506 -2.55 -17.67 -31.79
C CYS A 506 -2.48 -16.24 -32.36
N ASP A 507 -2.94 -16.07 -33.62
CA ASP A 507 -2.93 -14.82 -34.39
C ASP A 507 -4.32 -14.18 -34.55
N GLY A 508 -5.36 -14.81 -33.99
CA GLY A 508 -6.74 -14.34 -34.05
C GLY A 508 -7.58 -14.92 -35.20
N ASP A 509 -6.98 -15.66 -36.16
CA ASP A 509 -7.71 -16.19 -37.30
C ASP A 509 -8.57 -17.42 -36.95
N LEU A 510 -8.11 -18.24 -36.02
CA LEU A 510 -8.79 -19.46 -35.58
C LEU A 510 -9.28 -19.34 -34.14
N SER A 511 -10.41 -20.01 -33.86
CA SER A 511 -10.90 -20.11 -32.50
C SER A 511 -10.03 -21.04 -31.64
N VAL A 512 -10.13 -20.90 -30.31
CA VAL A 512 -9.42 -21.78 -29.36
C VAL A 512 -9.71 -23.26 -29.68
N SER A 513 -10.97 -23.65 -29.95
CA SER A 513 -11.34 -25.03 -30.27
C SER A 513 -10.74 -25.50 -31.59
N GLN A 514 -10.66 -24.65 -32.59
CA GLN A 514 -10.05 -25.01 -33.89
C GLN A 514 -8.54 -25.26 -33.73
N LEU A 515 -7.84 -24.40 -32.98
CA LEU A 515 -6.40 -24.57 -32.72
C LEU A 515 -6.12 -25.81 -31.87
N VAL A 516 -6.91 -26.06 -30.82
CA VAL A 516 -6.76 -27.25 -29.96
C VAL A 516 -6.98 -28.53 -30.78
N ASN A 517 -8.03 -28.60 -31.60
CA ASN A 517 -8.32 -29.78 -32.42
C ASN A 517 -7.23 -30.02 -33.50
N ALA A 518 -6.68 -28.94 -34.07
CA ALA A 518 -5.58 -29.06 -35.01
C ALA A 518 -4.32 -29.64 -34.36
N LEU A 519 -3.96 -29.16 -33.19
CA LEU A 519 -2.82 -29.66 -32.42
C LEU A 519 -3.02 -31.09 -31.93
N ASP A 520 -4.22 -31.46 -31.48
CA ASP A 520 -4.56 -32.83 -31.13
C ASP A 520 -4.35 -33.81 -32.31
N SER A 521 -4.79 -33.42 -33.50
CA SER A 521 -4.60 -34.20 -34.70
C SER A 521 -3.13 -34.34 -35.13
N LEU A 522 -2.27 -33.36 -34.78
CA LEU A 522 -0.87 -33.35 -35.18
C LEU A 522 0.05 -34.06 -34.18
N ILE A 523 -0.18 -33.90 -32.91
CA ILE A 523 0.74 -34.31 -31.83
C ILE A 523 0.06 -34.96 -30.62
N GLY A 524 -1.29 -35.05 -30.60
CA GLY A 524 -2.05 -35.59 -29.47
C GLY A 524 -2.18 -37.12 -29.46
N GLU A 525 -1.70 -37.80 -30.52
CA GLU A 525 -1.86 -39.25 -30.65
C GLU A 525 -1.17 -40.02 -29.51
N GLY A 526 -1.97 -40.75 -28.73
CA GLY A 526 -1.50 -41.56 -27.59
C GLY A 526 -1.38 -40.82 -26.25
N GLU A 527 -1.75 -39.54 -26.17
CA GLU A 527 -1.82 -38.81 -24.91
C GLU A 527 -3.22 -38.83 -24.30
N GLU A 528 -3.31 -39.22 -23.02
CA GLU A 528 -4.55 -39.20 -22.26
C GLU A 528 -4.94 -37.75 -21.95
N ASP A 529 -6.20 -37.36 -22.28
CA ASP A 529 -6.79 -36.03 -22.03
C ASP A 529 -5.96 -34.83 -22.56
N PHE A 530 -5.36 -34.98 -23.76
CA PHE A 530 -4.57 -33.91 -24.41
C PHE A 530 -5.35 -32.60 -24.55
N THR A 531 -6.57 -32.68 -25.09
CA THR A 531 -7.40 -31.49 -25.32
C THR A 531 -7.80 -30.81 -24.04
N GLY A 532 -8.17 -31.54 -22.97
CA GLY A 532 -8.52 -30.99 -21.66
C GLY A 532 -7.36 -30.22 -21.04
N ARG A 533 -6.16 -30.81 -21.00
CA ARG A 533 -4.95 -30.17 -20.50
C ARG A 533 -4.59 -28.90 -21.29
N LEU A 534 -4.77 -28.91 -22.60
CA LEU A 534 -4.48 -27.75 -23.44
C LEU A 534 -5.50 -26.63 -23.22
N TYR A 535 -6.80 -26.92 -23.08
CA TYR A 535 -7.80 -25.93 -22.68
C TYR A 535 -7.50 -25.29 -21.31
N GLU A 536 -7.10 -26.08 -20.32
CA GLU A 536 -6.70 -25.57 -19.01
C GLU A 536 -5.48 -24.63 -19.10
N ALA A 537 -4.49 -25.00 -19.91
CA ALA A 537 -3.31 -24.18 -20.16
C ALA A 537 -3.68 -22.85 -20.84
N VAL A 538 -4.53 -22.87 -21.86
CA VAL A 538 -5.02 -21.66 -22.53
C VAL A 538 -5.76 -20.75 -21.55
N ALA A 539 -6.65 -21.30 -20.74
CA ALA A 539 -7.36 -20.54 -19.70
C ALA A 539 -6.39 -19.95 -18.65
N ARG A 540 -5.31 -20.65 -18.31
CA ARG A 540 -4.25 -20.14 -17.45
C ARG A 540 -3.50 -18.97 -18.10
N LEU A 541 -3.07 -19.11 -19.36
CA LEU A 541 -2.37 -18.07 -20.11
C LEU A 541 -3.22 -16.80 -20.25
N LEU A 542 -4.54 -16.95 -20.46
CA LEU A 542 -5.50 -15.83 -20.45
C LEU A 542 -5.54 -15.13 -19.08
N ARG A 543 -5.71 -15.91 -17.99
CA ARG A 543 -5.73 -15.33 -16.62
C ARG A 543 -4.41 -14.66 -16.26
N HIS A 544 -3.31 -15.05 -16.87
CA HIS A 544 -1.98 -14.48 -16.65
C HIS A 544 -1.68 -13.30 -17.58
N GLY A 545 -2.61 -12.95 -18.47
CA GLY A 545 -2.45 -11.84 -19.40
C GLY A 545 -1.43 -12.07 -20.51
N LEU A 546 -1.01 -13.33 -20.75
CA LEU A 546 -0.10 -13.70 -21.83
C LEU A 546 -0.82 -13.85 -23.16
N LEU A 547 -2.10 -14.20 -23.13
CA LEU A 547 -3.03 -14.19 -24.24
C LEU A 547 -4.13 -13.15 -24.02
N ARG A 548 -4.66 -12.60 -25.10
CA ARG A 548 -5.77 -11.64 -25.10
C ARG A 548 -6.85 -12.09 -26.07
N LYS A 549 -8.10 -11.82 -25.70
CA LYS A 549 -9.26 -11.95 -26.58
C LYS A 549 -9.28 -10.80 -27.57
N MET A 550 -9.55 -11.10 -28.85
CA MET A 550 -9.76 -10.11 -29.89
C MET A 550 -11.06 -9.35 -29.73
#